data_c58944722380799d25e7813d29e026c0
#
_entry.id   c58944722380799d25e7813d29e026c0
#
_cell.length_a   1.000
_cell.length_b   1.000
_cell.length_c   1.000
_cell.angle_alpha   90.00
_cell.angle_beta   90.00
_cell.angle_gamma   90.00
#
_symmetry.space_group_name_H-M   'P 1'
#
loop_
_entity.id
_entity.type
_entity.pdbx_description
1 polymer ?
#
loop_
_entity_poly.entity_id
_entity_poly.type
_entity_poly.pdbx_seq_one_letter_code
_entity_poly.pdbx_strand_id
1 'polypeptide(L)'
;RSVFDVSAKLNDDTNFSGTVDLISYDDFDLQCLKKDSALKRGSDLSKVFRDSNFVLATSDQDSTWKIGDTVQIGDETLTIAGLLKNDPFSENGLTNGKLTLITSDETFVRLTGEEGYSLVLIQTTGDVTDENVQAIQNSVDQTYSFRDKRDERTTGTYMAFVFCVYAFLAIIALVTVMNIVNSISMSVSARMKQYGAMRAVGMDERQMTKMIACEAFTYAVFGCVVGCAIGLPLSKSLYDFLIAGHFPSAVWPVSYTHLTLPTNSRV
;
A
#
# COMPACT_ATOMS: atom_id res chain seq x y z
N ARG A 1 -11.87 -21.93 -3.34
CA ARG A 1 -13.33 -22.17 -3.30
C ARG A 1 -14.00 -21.12 -2.43
N SER A 2 -15.26 -20.83 -2.66
CA SER A 2 -16.01 -19.86 -1.85
C SER A 2 -17.49 -20.18 -1.86
N VAL A 3 -18.12 -20.01 -0.70
CA VAL A 3 -19.59 -20.01 -0.54
C VAL A 3 -19.95 -18.79 0.31
N PHE A 4 -20.90 -18.01 -0.15
CA PHE A 4 -21.34 -16.78 0.50
C PHE A 4 -22.64 -16.98 1.25
N ASP A 5 -22.87 -16.10 2.23
CA ASP A 5 -24.12 -16.06 3.00
C ASP A 5 -24.45 -17.36 3.78
N VAL A 6 -23.43 -18.07 4.25
CA VAL A 6 -23.59 -19.26 5.08
C VAL A 6 -24.11 -18.86 6.46
N SER A 7 -25.20 -19.47 6.90
CA SER A 7 -25.74 -19.21 8.24
C SER A 7 -24.78 -19.67 9.34
N ALA A 8 -24.42 -18.78 10.22
CA ALA A 8 -23.49 -19.07 11.31
C ALA A 8 -23.94 -18.44 12.63
N LYS A 9 -23.54 -19.07 13.75
CA LYS A 9 -23.70 -18.53 15.12
C LYS A 9 -22.32 -18.40 15.74
N LEU A 10 -22.08 -17.28 16.40
CA LEU A 10 -20.81 -17.00 17.07
C LEU A 10 -21.00 -17.20 18.58
N ASN A 11 -20.21 -18.05 19.20
CA ASN A 11 -20.22 -18.43 20.62
C ASN A 11 -21.61 -18.84 21.14
N ASP A 12 -21.67 -19.77 22.06
CA ASP A 12 -22.93 -20.32 22.58
C ASP A 12 -23.83 -19.28 23.32
N ASP A 13 -23.23 -18.18 23.81
CA ASP A 13 -23.91 -17.17 24.67
C ASP A 13 -24.17 -15.82 23.99
N THR A 14 -23.70 -15.58 22.78
CA THR A 14 -23.92 -14.31 22.10
C THR A 14 -24.99 -14.44 21.02
N ASN A 15 -25.97 -13.53 21.05
CA ASN A 15 -27.06 -13.42 20.06
C ASN A 15 -26.60 -13.09 18.63
N PHE A 16 -25.39 -13.41 18.23
CA PHE A 16 -24.97 -13.29 16.85
C PHE A 16 -25.45 -14.52 16.09
N SER A 17 -26.59 -14.42 15.46
CA SER A 17 -26.96 -15.25 14.33
C SER A 17 -26.89 -14.38 13.09
N GLY A 18 -25.95 -14.66 12.24
CA GLY A 18 -25.72 -13.91 11.01
C GLY A 18 -25.27 -14.84 9.90
N THR A 19 -24.95 -14.24 8.76
CA THR A 19 -24.34 -14.96 7.66
C THR A 19 -22.84 -14.64 7.62
N VAL A 20 -22.04 -15.63 7.26
CA VAL A 20 -20.60 -15.53 7.05
C VAL A 20 -20.26 -15.97 5.63
N ASP A 21 -19.18 -15.44 5.11
CA ASP A 21 -18.62 -15.92 3.86
C ASP A 21 -17.53 -16.94 4.17
N LEU A 22 -17.61 -18.12 3.53
CA LEU A 22 -16.66 -19.20 3.73
C LEU A 22 -15.77 -19.33 2.50
N ILE A 23 -14.47 -19.26 2.70
CA ILE A 23 -13.47 -19.32 1.63
C ILE A 23 -12.42 -20.36 1.98
N SER A 24 -12.02 -21.18 1.01
CA SER A 24 -10.88 -22.08 1.19
C SER A 24 -9.62 -21.52 0.55
N TYR A 25 -8.52 -21.71 1.28
CA TYR A 25 -7.17 -21.53 0.78
C TYR A 25 -6.48 -22.89 0.66
N ASP A 26 -5.68 -23.05 -0.38
CA ASP A 26 -4.76 -24.18 -0.45
C ASP A 26 -3.57 -23.99 0.52
N ASP A 27 -2.76 -25.03 0.66
CA ASP A 27 -1.59 -25.00 1.56
C ASP A 27 -0.58 -23.92 1.19
N PHE A 28 -0.46 -23.56 -0.10
CA PHE A 28 0.44 -22.54 -0.57
C PHE A 28 -0.08 -21.15 -0.17
N ASP A 29 -1.35 -20.86 -0.40
CA ASP A 29 -1.98 -19.59 -0.04
C ASP A 29 -1.96 -19.37 1.47
N LEU A 30 -2.24 -20.43 2.26
CA LEU A 30 -2.13 -20.36 3.72
C LEU A 30 -0.70 -20.02 4.18
N GLN A 31 0.34 -20.58 3.55
CA GLN A 31 1.72 -20.23 3.85
C GLN A 31 2.08 -18.79 3.49
N CYS A 32 1.52 -18.26 2.40
CA CYS A 32 1.70 -16.87 1.99
C CYS A 32 1.18 -15.89 3.05
N LEU A 33 0.06 -16.18 3.72
CA LEU A 33 -0.46 -15.34 4.81
C LEU A 33 0.56 -15.14 5.96
N LYS A 34 1.37 -16.16 6.23
CA LYS A 34 2.44 -16.07 7.23
C LYS A 34 3.60 -15.22 6.73
N LYS A 35 4.02 -15.42 5.48
CA LYS A 35 5.13 -14.71 4.85
C LYS A 35 4.82 -13.21 4.73
N ASP A 36 3.60 -12.87 4.36
CA ASP A 36 3.16 -11.49 4.15
C ASP A 36 2.78 -10.77 5.45
N SER A 37 2.98 -11.41 6.62
CA SER A 37 2.61 -10.86 7.93
C SER A 37 1.16 -10.38 8.02
N ALA A 38 0.26 -11.03 7.27
CA ALA A 38 -1.15 -10.69 7.18
C ALA A 38 -1.95 -11.02 8.46
N LEU A 39 -1.39 -11.83 9.36
CA LEU A 39 -2.03 -12.29 10.57
C LEU A 39 -1.82 -11.33 11.75
N LYS A 40 -2.83 -11.20 12.62
CA LYS A 40 -2.72 -10.50 13.89
C LYS A 40 -1.86 -11.31 14.88
N ARG A 41 -1.28 -10.61 15.85
CA ARG A 41 -0.45 -11.23 16.88
C ARG A 41 -1.26 -12.24 17.72
N GLY A 42 -0.71 -13.43 17.91
CA GLY A 42 -1.36 -14.52 18.64
C GLY A 42 -2.10 -15.52 17.75
N SER A 43 -2.15 -15.31 16.43
CA SER A 43 -2.72 -16.27 15.48
C SER A 43 -1.83 -17.49 15.31
N ASP A 44 -2.44 -18.68 15.25
CA ASP A 44 -1.78 -19.96 15.03
C ASP A 44 -2.26 -20.61 13.73
N LEU A 45 -1.56 -20.31 12.66
CA LEU A 45 -1.89 -20.84 11.33
C LEU A 45 -1.71 -22.37 11.26
N SER A 46 -0.84 -22.96 12.07
CA SER A 46 -0.54 -24.40 12.00
C SER A 46 -1.75 -25.29 12.27
N LYS A 47 -2.75 -24.77 12.95
CA LYS A 47 -3.98 -25.48 13.28
C LYS A 47 -4.99 -25.55 12.12
N VAL A 48 -4.85 -24.69 11.12
CA VAL A 48 -5.85 -24.53 10.04
C VAL A 48 -5.58 -25.46 8.86
N PHE A 49 -4.35 -26.03 8.76
CA PHE A 49 -4.00 -26.93 7.68
C PHE A 49 -4.75 -28.24 7.75
N ARG A 50 -5.01 -28.83 6.60
CA ARG A 50 -5.71 -30.12 6.41
C ARG A 50 -7.15 -30.05 6.94
N ASP A 51 -7.78 -31.20 7.11
CA ASP A 51 -9.08 -31.29 7.74
C ASP A 51 -8.99 -30.99 9.24
N SER A 52 -9.54 -29.87 9.64
CA SER A 52 -9.45 -29.37 11.00
C SER A 52 -10.72 -28.60 11.41
N ASN A 53 -10.95 -28.45 12.71
CA ASN A 53 -12.02 -27.60 13.22
C ASN A 53 -11.53 -26.18 13.55
N PHE A 54 -10.43 -25.75 12.94
CA PHE A 54 -9.86 -24.44 13.12
C PHE A 54 -9.94 -23.63 11.85
N VAL A 55 -10.28 -22.34 12.00
CA VAL A 55 -10.42 -21.39 10.89
C VAL A 55 -9.66 -20.11 11.18
N LEU A 56 -9.35 -19.35 10.12
CA LEU A 56 -8.98 -17.94 10.26
C LEU A 56 -10.23 -17.09 10.04
N ALA A 57 -10.26 -15.93 10.65
CA ALA A 57 -11.34 -14.96 10.44
C ALA A 57 -10.77 -13.61 10.01
N THR A 58 -11.51 -12.88 9.18
CA THR A 58 -11.22 -11.48 8.91
C THR A 58 -11.57 -10.62 10.11
N SER A 59 -10.88 -9.51 10.30
CA SER A 59 -11.09 -8.64 11.46
C SER A 59 -10.98 -7.19 11.05
N ASP A 60 -12.11 -6.50 11.08
CA ASP A 60 -12.20 -5.06 10.95
C ASP A 60 -11.94 -4.35 12.28
N GLN A 61 -11.86 -3.00 12.25
CA GLN A 61 -11.69 -2.20 13.45
C GLN A 61 -12.89 -2.33 14.44
N ASP A 62 -14.08 -2.62 13.91
CA ASP A 62 -15.32 -2.77 14.67
C ASP A 62 -15.67 -4.23 15.01
N SER A 63 -14.82 -5.20 14.63
CA SER A 63 -15.09 -6.61 14.86
C SER A 63 -14.95 -6.98 16.34
N THR A 64 -15.93 -7.67 16.89
CA THR A 64 -15.98 -8.08 18.29
C THR A 64 -15.39 -9.45 18.57
N TRP A 65 -15.15 -10.28 17.55
CA TRP A 65 -14.61 -11.64 17.70
C TRP A 65 -13.10 -11.66 17.97
N LYS A 66 -12.70 -12.73 18.65
CA LYS A 66 -11.34 -12.93 19.13
C LYS A 66 -10.81 -14.31 18.75
N ILE A 67 -9.50 -14.46 18.83
CA ILE A 67 -8.86 -15.79 18.74
C ILE A 67 -9.35 -16.66 19.89
N GLY A 68 -9.83 -17.86 19.56
CA GLY A 68 -10.41 -18.80 20.50
C GLY A 68 -11.95 -18.80 20.53
N ASP A 69 -12.60 -17.82 19.90
CA ASP A 69 -14.04 -17.84 19.75
C ASP A 69 -14.48 -19.00 18.85
N THR A 70 -15.70 -19.48 19.05
CA THR A 70 -16.27 -20.58 18.29
C THR A 70 -17.37 -20.10 17.34
N VAL A 71 -17.39 -20.64 16.14
CA VAL A 71 -18.38 -20.37 15.12
C VAL A 71 -19.08 -21.67 14.77
N GLN A 72 -20.38 -21.72 14.93
CA GLN A 72 -21.20 -22.86 14.55
C GLN A 72 -21.75 -22.67 13.14
N ILE A 73 -21.45 -23.62 12.26
CA ILE A 73 -21.96 -23.69 10.88
C ILE A 73 -22.67 -25.03 10.73
N GLY A 74 -24.00 -24.99 10.56
CA GLY A 74 -24.80 -26.22 10.57
C GLY A 74 -24.66 -26.95 11.92
N ASP A 75 -24.24 -28.22 11.84
CA ASP A 75 -24.03 -29.07 13.02
C ASP A 75 -22.56 -29.06 13.51
N GLU A 76 -21.67 -28.33 12.82
CA GLU A 76 -20.26 -28.29 13.16
C GLU A 76 -19.85 -27.01 13.88
N THR A 77 -18.93 -27.15 14.84
CA THR A 77 -18.36 -26.04 15.59
C THR A 77 -16.90 -25.87 15.19
N LEU A 78 -16.57 -24.70 14.71
CA LEU A 78 -15.23 -24.28 14.33
C LEU A 78 -14.65 -23.31 15.34
N THR A 79 -13.35 -23.34 15.56
CA THR A 79 -12.66 -22.42 16.46
C THR A 79 -11.78 -21.44 15.67
N ILE A 80 -11.86 -20.16 15.97
CA ILE A 80 -11.01 -19.14 15.35
C ILE A 80 -9.58 -19.28 15.88
N ALA A 81 -8.68 -19.83 15.05
CA ALA A 81 -7.26 -19.99 15.37
C ALA A 81 -6.43 -18.74 15.09
N GLY A 82 -6.95 -17.83 14.29
CA GLY A 82 -6.23 -16.61 13.94
C GLY A 82 -7.13 -15.56 13.28
N LEU A 83 -6.65 -14.32 13.34
CA LEU A 83 -7.33 -13.17 12.74
C LEU A 83 -6.43 -12.54 11.68
N LEU A 84 -7.01 -12.22 10.54
CA LEU A 84 -6.36 -11.41 9.53
C LEU A 84 -6.45 -9.93 9.92
N LYS A 85 -5.43 -9.16 9.55
CA LYS A 85 -5.41 -7.70 9.78
C LYS A 85 -6.41 -6.98 8.90
N ASN A 86 -6.57 -7.44 7.69
CA ASN A 86 -7.47 -6.89 6.68
C ASN A 86 -8.21 -8.03 6.00
N ASP A 87 -9.38 -7.76 5.44
CA ASP A 87 -10.06 -8.70 4.55
C ASP A 87 -9.41 -8.64 3.16
N PRO A 88 -8.75 -9.73 2.71
CA PRO A 88 -8.07 -9.74 1.42
C PRO A 88 -9.03 -9.71 0.24
N PHE A 89 -10.33 -9.87 0.47
CA PHE A 89 -11.35 -9.95 -0.57
C PHE A 89 -12.24 -8.70 -0.66
N SER A 90 -12.18 -7.79 0.30
CA SER A 90 -13.02 -6.60 0.36
C SER A 90 -12.86 -5.70 -0.87
N GLU A 91 -11.63 -5.56 -1.38
CA GLU A 91 -11.33 -4.72 -2.55
C GLU A 91 -11.72 -5.38 -3.88
N ASN A 92 -11.86 -6.70 -3.91
CA ASN A 92 -12.22 -7.46 -5.11
C ASN A 92 -13.73 -7.72 -5.24
N GLY A 93 -14.55 -7.21 -4.32
CA GLY A 93 -16.00 -7.40 -4.32
C GLY A 93 -16.45 -8.86 -4.08
N LEU A 94 -15.57 -9.68 -3.55
CA LEU A 94 -15.87 -11.08 -3.24
C LEU A 94 -16.55 -11.25 -1.87
N THR A 95 -16.41 -10.26 -1.00
CA THR A 95 -17.08 -10.21 0.30
C THR A 95 -17.87 -8.93 0.45
N ASN A 96 -19.02 -9.02 1.12
CA ASN A 96 -19.93 -7.88 1.32
C ASN A 96 -19.70 -7.15 2.65
N GLY A 97 -18.47 -7.13 3.15
CA GLY A 97 -18.12 -6.53 4.46
C GLY A 97 -18.59 -7.34 5.66
N LYS A 98 -18.94 -8.63 5.44
CA LYS A 98 -19.33 -9.58 6.47
C LYS A 98 -18.09 -10.30 7.02
N LEU A 99 -18.30 -11.06 8.09
CA LEU A 99 -17.27 -11.97 8.59
C LEU A 99 -16.92 -13.01 7.53
N THR A 100 -15.66 -13.01 7.11
CA THR A 100 -15.13 -14.04 6.21
C THR A 100 -14.31 -15.04 7.02
N LEU A 101 -14.63 -16.31 6.88
CA LEU A 101 -13.88 -17.41 7.45
C LEU A 101 -13.04 -18.07 6.37
N ILE A 102 -11.76 -18.27 6.68
CA ILE A 102 -10.81 -18.94 5.77
C ILE A 102 -10.47 -20.30 6.36
N THR A 103 -10.66 -21.33 5.58
CA THR A 103 -10.43 -22.73 5.91
C THR A 103 -9.37 -23.35 5.00
N SER A 104 -8.91 -24.55 5.32
CA SER A 104 -8.25 -25.42 4.34
C SER A 104 -9.26 -25.95 3.32
N ASP A 105 -8.76 -26.46 2.20
CA ASP A 105 -9.59 -27.07 1.16
C ASP A 105 -10.38 -28.27 1.68
N GLU A 106 -9.77 -29.12 2.49
CA GLU A 106 -10.41 -30.33 3.04
C GLU A 106 -11.56 -29.93 4.00
N THR A 107 -11.31 -28.98 4.89
CA THR A 107 -12.33 -28.49 5.81
C THR A 107 -13.48 -27.84 5.05
N PHE A 108 -13.18 -27.07 4.00
CA PHE A 108 -14.21 -26.45 3.17
C PHE A 108 -15.14 -27.47 2.51
N VAL A 109 -14.55 -28.47 1.85
CA VAL A 109 -15.34 -29.55 1.19
C VAL A 109 -16.18 -30.31 2.20
N ARG A 110 -15.64 -30.58 3.40
CA ARG A 110 -16.39 -31.24 4.48
C ARG A 110 -17.60 -30.42 4.95
N LEU A 111 -17.42 -29.10 5.07
CA LEU A 111 -18.49 -28.19 5.55
C LEU A 111 -19.57 -27.91 4.49
N THR A 112 -19.19 -27.82 3.22
CA THR A 112 -20.08 -27.33 2.16
C THR A 112 -20.50 -28.42 1.17
N GLY A 113 -19.72 -29.50 1.04
CA GLY A 113 -19.90 -30.50 -0.02
C GLY A 113 -19.49 -30.01 -1.42
N GLU A 114 -18.97 -28.78 -1.54
CA GLU A 114 -18.59 -28.18 -2.83
C GLU A 114 -17.15 -28.53 -3.19
N GLU A 115 -16.95 -29.28 -4.27
CA GLU A 115 -15.62 -29.65 -4.76
C GLU A 115 -15.08 -28.71 -5.85
N GLY A 116 -15.93 -27.88 -6.45
CA GLY A 116 -15.58 -26.95 -7.52
C GLY A 116 -14.74 -25.76 -7.04
N TYR A 117 -13.86 -25.25 -7.91
CA TYR A 117 -13.13 -24.02 -7.65
C TYR A 117 -13.93 -22.82 -8.14
N SER A 118 -14.16 -21.84 -7.28
CA SER A 118 -14.81 -20.56 -7.63
C SER A 118 -13.82 -19.58 -8.29
N LEU A 119 -12.56 -19.67 -7.92
CA LEU A 119 -11.49 -18.82 -8.43
C LEU A 119 -10.21 -19.64 -8.57
N VAL A 120 -9.53 -19.51 -9.71
CA VAL A 120 -8.21 -20.09 -9.96
C VAL A 120 -7.28 -18.96 -10.34
N LEU A 121 -6.23 -18.75 -9.54
CA LEU A 121 -5.18 -17.78 -9.81
C LEU A 121 -4.01 -18.50 -10.49
N ILE A 122 -3.66 -18.07 -11.69
CA ILE A 122 -2.53 -18.62 -12.43
C ILE A 122 -1.38 -17.63 -12.38
N GLN A 123 -0.34 -17.99 -11.65
CA GLN A 123 0.91 -17.22 -11.63
C GLN A 123 1.94 -17.89 -12.55
N THR A 124 2.44 -17.15 -13.50
CA THR A 124 3.47 -17.63 -14.43
C THR A 124 4.86 -17.16 -14.00
N THR A 125 5.86 -17.98 -14.24
CA THR A 125 7.26 -17.64 -14.01
C THR A 125 7.88 -17.07 -15.29
N GLY A 126 8.41 -15.85 -15.23
CA GLY A 126 9.04 -15.15 -16.38
C GLY A 126 8.08 -14.28 -17.18
N ASP A 127 8.59 -13.74 -18.28
CA ASP A 127 7.81 -12.89 -19.19
C ASP A 127 6.79 -13.71 -19.96
N VAL A 128 5.53 -13.38 -19.78
CA VAL A 128 4.39 -14.07 -20.40
C VAL A 128 4.02 -13.35 -21.68
N THR A 129 4.08 -14.06 -22.80
CA THR A 129 3.64 -13.55 -24.10
C THR A 129 2.11 -13.63 -24.24
N ASP A 130 1.55 -12.83 -25.14
CA ASP A 130 0.11 -12.85 -25.44
C ASP A 130 -0.34 -14.22 -25.96
N GLU A 131 0.54 -14.94 -26.66
CA GLU A 131 0.28 -16.30 -27.12
C GLU A 131 0.06 -17.28 -25.95
N ASN A 132 0.86 -17.16 -24.88
CA ASN A 132 0.71 -17.98 -23.69
C ASN A 132 -0.63 -17.70 -22.98
N VAL A 133 -1.04 -16.43 -22.90
CA VAL A 133 -2.31 -16.03 -22.32
C VAL A 133 -3.49 -16.55 -23.14
N GLN A 134 -3.42 -16.42 -24.47
CA GLN A 134 -4.44 -16.98 -25.36
C GLN A 134 -4.53 -18.50 -25.26
N ALA A 135 -3.40 -19.19 -25.11
CA ALA A 135 -3.40 -20.65 -24.92
C ALA A 135 -4.10 -21.05 -23.61
N ILE A 136 -3.85 -20.31 -22.52
CA ILE A 136 -4.53 -20.51 -21.24
C ILE A 136 -6.03 -20.21 -21.39
N GLN A 137 -6.37 -19.08 -22.01
CA GLN A 137 -7.76 -18.68 -22.23
C GLN A 137 -8.53 -19.72 -23.07
N ASN A 138 -7.91 -20.24 -24.11
CA ASN A 138 -8.50 -21.28 -24.96
C ASN A 138 -8.66 -22.64 -24.25
N SER A 139 -7.92 -22.86 -23.17
CA SER A 139 -8.02 -24.08 -22.35
C SER A 139 -9.14 -24.00 -21.30
N VAL A 140 -9.66 -22.80 -21.07
CA VAL A 140 -10.76 -22.55 -20.11
C VAL A 140 -12.10 -22.58 -20.87
N ASP A 141 -13.07 -23.31 -20.33
CA ASP A 141 -14.42 -23.35 -20.89
C ASP A 141 -15.03 -21.94 -20.91
N GLN A 142 -15.78 -21.61 -21.97
CA GLN A 142 -16.44 -20.31 -22.16
C GLN A 142 -17.47 -19.97 -21.06
N THR A 143 -17.83 -20.93 -20.25
CA THR A 143 -18.71 -20.75 -19.08
C THR A 143 -18.02 -19.96 -17.96
N TYR A 144 -16.68 -19.96 -17.96
CA TYR A 144 -15.89 -19.25 -16.92
C TYR A 144 -15.40 -17.90 -17.41
N SER A 145 -15.38 -16.94 -16.51
CA SER A 145 -14.80 -15.62 -16.76
C SER A 145 -13.27 -15.68 -16.65
N PHE A 146 -12.58 -15.40 -17.75
CA PHE A 146 -11.13 -15.25 -17.75
C PHE A 146 -10.75 -13.77 -17.64
N ARG A 147 -9.84 -13.43 -16.72
CA ARG A 147 -9.35 -12.07 -16.52
C ARG A 147 -7.83 -12.04 -16.53
N ASP A 148 -7.25 -11.40 -17.53
CA ASP A 148 -5.81 -11.14 -17.58
C ASP A 148 -5.49 -9.93 -16.70
N LYS A 149 -4.71 -10.16 -15.64
CA LYS A 149 -4.28 -9.11 -14.71
C LYS A 149 -2.91 -8.50 -15.03
N ARG A 150 -2.27 -8.89 -16.14
CA ARG A 150 -0.97 -8.33 -16.53
C ARG A 150 -1.07 -6.83 -16.81
N ASP A 151 -2.13 -6.40 -17.49
CA ASP A 151 -2.38 -5.00 -17.83
C ASP A 151 -2.97 -4.18 -16.67
N GLU A 152 -3.49 -4.85 -15.63
CA GLU A 152 -3.94 -4.18 -14.41
C GLU A 152 -2.77 -3.63 -13.57
N ARG A 153 -1.55 -4.04 -13.83
CA ARG A 153 -0.39 -3.22 -13.47
C ARG A 153 -0.49 -1.93 -14.28
N THR A 154 -1.17 -1.00 -13.70
CA THR A 154 -1.44 0.38 -14.15
C THR A 154 -0.16 1.16 -14.46
N THR A 155 0.78 0.55 -15.21
CA THR A 155 2.06 1.16 -15.56
C THR A 155 1.80 2.45 -16.31
N GLY A 156 0.79 2.48 -17.20
CA GLY A 156 0.40 3.68 -17.92
C GLY A 156 -0.21 4.75 -17.02
N THR A 157 -1.16 4.38 -16.17
CA THR A 157 -1.80 5.33 -15.23
C THR A 157 -0.80 5.79 -14.17
N TYR A 158 0.03 4.89 -13.66
CA TYR A 158 1.10 5.24 -12.71
C TYR A 158 2.10 6.21 -13.34
N MET A 159 2.57 5.94 -14.57
CA MET A 159 3.47 6.83 -15.29
C MET A 159 2.85 8.19 -15.59
N ALA A 160 1.57 8.22 -15.98
CA ALA A 160 0.84 9.47 -16.19
C ALA A 160 0.73 10.28 -14.88
N PHE A 161 0.42 9.62 -13.76
CA PHE A 161 0.37 10.26 -12.46
C PHE A 161 1.74 10.81 -12.03
N VAL A 162 2.80 10.01 -12.16
CA VAL A 162 4.18 10.41 -11.86
C VAL A 162 4.60 11.60 -12.72
N PHE A 163 4.30 11.56 -14.03
CA PHE A 163 4.57 12.68 -14.93
C PHE A 163 3.83 13.95 -14.51
N CYS A 164 2.56 13.84 -14.14
CA CYS A 164 1.75 14.97 -13.66
C CYS A 164 2.35 15.60 -12.40
N VAL A 165 2.79 14.77 -11.43
CA VAL A 165 3.43 15.24 -10.20
C VAL A 165 4.75 15.96 -10.51
N TYR A 166 5.60 15.40 -11.37
CA TYR A 166 6.86 16.06 -11.75
C TYR A 166 6.64 17.36 -12.53
N ALA A 167 5.65 17.40 -13.42
CA ALA A 167 5.27 18.63 -14.13
C ALA A 167 4.82 19.71 -13.16
N PHE A 168 4.00 19.37 -12.18
CA PHE A 168 3.56 20.28 -11.13
C PHE A 168 4.74 20.81 -10.28
N LEU A 169 5.66 19.92 -9.88
CA LEU A 169 6.88 20.30 -9.17
C LEU A 169 7.76 21.24 -10.00
N ALA A 170 7.89 21.00 -11.29
CA ALA A 170 8.63 21.85 -12.21
C ALA A 170 8.03 23.26 -12.30
N ILE A 171 6.71 23.36 -12.36
CA ILE A 171 5.99 24.66 -12.36
C ILE A 171 6.24 25.41 -11.04
N ILE A 172 6.14 24.72 -9.89
CA ILE A 172 6.41 25.34 -8.58
C ILE A 172 7.86 25.82 -8.52
N ALA A 173 8.81 25.01 -8.98
CA ALA A 173 10.23 25.39 -9.02
C ALA A 173 10.44 26.64 -9.89
N LEU A 174 9.83 26.70 -11.07
CA LEU A 174 9.92 27.86 -11.95
C LEU A 174 9.36 29.13 -11.29
N VAL A 175 8.17 29.05 -10.69
CA VAL A 175 7.54 30.17 -9.96
C VAL A 175 8.44 30.62 -8.80
N THR A 176 9.03 29.67 -8.07
CA THR A 176 9.96 29.97 -6.97
C THR A 176 11.19 30.71 -7.47
N VAL A 177 11.81 30.26 -8.55
CA VAL A 177 12.96 30.93 -9.18
C VAL A 177 12.59 32.35 -9.61
N MET A 178 11.45 32.53 -10.25
CA MET A 178 10.98 33.85 -10.67
C MET A 178 10.75 34.80 -9.49
N ASN A 179 10.19 34.29 -8.39
CA ASN A 179 9.99 35.07 -7.16
C ASN A 179 11.33 35.47 -6.53
N ILE A 180 12.32 34.56 -6.50
CA ILE A 180 13.65 34.86 -5.99
C ILE A 180 14.32 35.94 -6.84
N VAL A 181 14.29 35.81 -8.18
CA VAL A 181 14.86 36.81 -9.09
C VAL A 181 14.23 38.16 -8.90
N ASN A 182 12.89 38.22 -8.80
CA ASN A 182 12.17 39.46 -8.56
C ASN A 182 12.54 40.10 -7.22
N SER A 183 12.62 39.29 -6.15
CA SER A 183 13.00 39.75 -4.81
C SER A 183 14.41 40.31 -4.78
N ILE A 184 15.39 39.64 -5.42
CA ILE A 184 16.76 40.09 -5.53
C ILE A 184 16.82 41.38 -6.35
N SER A 185 16.09 41.46 -7.47
CA SER A 185 16.07 42.69 -8.30
C SER A 185 15.54 43.89 -7.53
N MET A 186 14.49 43.72 -6.72
CA MET A 186 13.97 44.78 -5.86
C MET A 186 14.99 45.20 -4.77
N SER A 187 15.63 44.22 -4.12
CA SER A 187 16.64 44.45 -3.08
C SER A 187 17.84 45.24 -3.65
N VAL A 188 18.34 44.81 -4.82
CA VAL A 188 19.46 45.49 -5.49
C VAL A 188 19.06 46.90 -5.91
N SER A 189 17.88 47.12 -6.45
CA SER A 189 17.39 48.43 -6.88
C SER A 189 17.25 49.39 -5.70
N ALA A 190 16.73 48.91 -4.57
CA ALA A 190 16.60 49.72 -3.35
C ALA A 190 17.96 50.17 -2.76
N ARG A 191 19.01 49.35 -2.96
CA ARG A 191 20.37 49.60 -2.41
C ARG A 191 21.35 50.16 -3.44
N MET A 192 20.88 50.60 -4.62
CA MET A 192 21.73 51.05 -5.73
C MET A 192 22.68 52.20 -5.33
N LYS A 193 22.20 53.12 -4.49
CA LYS A 193 23.05 54.22 -3.96
C LYS A 193 24.18 53.71 -3.06
N GLN A 194 23.93 52.67 -2.27
CA GLN A 194 24.95 52.06 -1.40
C GLN A 194 26.01 51.32 -2.21
N TYR A 195 25.58 50.59 -3.25
CA TYR A 195 26.52 49.94 -4.17
C TYR A 195 27.36 50.92 -4.96
N GLY A 196 26.76 52.06 -5.37
CA GLY A 196 27.51 53.14 -6.00
C GLY A 196 28.60 53.76 -5.08
N ALA A 197 28.29 53.94 -3.80
CA ALA A 197 29.26 54.41 -2.83
C ALA A 197 30.38 53.39 -2.58
N MET A 198 30.08 52.11 -2.48
CA MET A 198 31.09 51.05 -2.33
C MET A 198 32.00 50.95 -3.54
N ARG A 199 31.46 51.15 -4.73
CA ARG A 199 32.24 51.18 -5.98
C ARG A 199 33.15 52.39 -6.07
N ALA A 200 32.73 53.54 -5.55
CA ALA A 200 33.56 54.76 -5.47
C ALA A 200 34.77 54.60 -4.52
N VAL A 201 34.66 53.73 -3.51
CA VAL A 201 35.75 53.38 -2.57
C VAL A 201 36.65 52.28 -3.11
N GLY A 202 36.37 51.72 -4.34
CA GLY A 202 37.22 50.72 -5.00
C GLY A 202 36.73 49.28 -4.97
N MET A 203 35.45 49.04 -4.65
CA MET A 203 34.89 47.70 -4.70
C MET A 203 34.79 47.20 -6.16
N ASP A 204 35.33 46.00 -6.42
CA ASP A 204 35.28 45.36 -7.72
C ASP A 204 33.89 44.76 -8.00
N GLU A 205 33.52 44.71 -9.28
CA GLU A 205 32.23 44.15 -9.74
C GLU A 205 32.03 42.68 -9.32
N ARG A 206 33.13 41.90 -9.29
CA ARG A 206 33.10 40.52 -8.83
C ARG A 206 32.81 40.41 -7.32
N GLN A 207 33.27 41.35 -6.52
CA GLN A 207 33.02 41.36 -5.08
C GLN A 207 31.55 41.68 -4.81
N MET A 208 30.95 42.60 -5.56
CA MET A 208 29.52 42.93 -5.48
C MET A 208 28.65 41.75 -5.86
N THR A 209 28.97 41.07 -6.96
CA THR A 209 28.24 39.88 -7.40
C THR A 209 28.33 38.77 -6.35
N LYS A 210 29.47 38.51 -5.75
CA LYS A 210 29.63 37.54 -4.66
C LYS A 210 28.78 37.89 -3.43
N MET A 211 28.68 39.15 -3.08
CA MET A 211 27.88 39.62 -1.94
C MET A 211 26.38 39.33 -2.18
N ILE A 212 25.89 39.69 -3.37
CA ILE A 212 24.49 39.41 -3.75
C ILE A 212 24.21 37.90 -3.81
N ALA A 213 25.16 37.11 -4.38
CA ALA A 213 25.05 35.67 -4.42
C ALA A 213 25.05 35.03 -3.02
N CYS A 214 25.84 35.53 -2.08
CA CYS A 214 25.85 35.07 -0.70
C CYS A 214 24.54 35.36 0.02
N GLU A 215 23.93 36.53 -0.23
CA GLU A 215 22.60 36.88 0.30
C GLU A 215 21.53 35.91 -0.24
N ALA A 216 21.52 35.67 -1.53
CA ALA A 216 20.60 34.69 -2.16
C ALA A 216 20.78 33.26 -1.62
N PHE A 217 22.05 32.85 -1.42
CA PHE A 217 22.37 31.54 -0.86
C PHE A 217 21.87 31.39 0.59
N THR A 218 21.98 32.43 1.38
CA THR A 218 21.51 32.45 2.77
C THR A 218 19.99 32.24 2.82
N TYR A 219 19.24 32.95 1.97
CA TYR A 219 17.78 32.74 1.87
C TYR A 219 17.41 31.32 1.41
N ALA A 220 18.14 30.77 0.44
CA ALA A 220 17.90 29.41 -0.05
C ALA A 220 18.14 28.35 1.05
N VAL A 221 19.22 28.46 1.80
CA VAL A 221 19.54 27.55 2.91
C VAL A 221 18.46 27.63 4.00
N PHE A 222 18.08 28.86 4.39
CA PHE A 222 17.06 29.06 5.42
C PHE A 222 15.71 28.51 4.99
N GLY A 223 15.32 28.76 3.75
CA GLY A 223 14.10 28.20 3.16
C GLY A 223 14.10 26.67 3.11
N CYS A 224 15.25 26.09 2.76
CA CYS A 224 15.42 24.63 2.74
C CYS A 224 15.28 24.03 4.15
N VAL A 225 15.92 24.61 5.16
CA VAL A 225 15.83 24.13 6.55
C VAL A 225 14.39 24.19 7.07
N VAL A 226 13.70 25.32 6.87
CA VAL A 226 12.30 25.48 7.29
C VAL A 226 11.39 24.54 6.50
N GLY A 227 11.59 24.43 5.19
CA GLY A 227 10.83 23.51 4.33
C GLY A 227 10.98 22.06 4.75
N CYS A 228 12.20 21.61 5.07
CA CYS A 228 12.42 20.25 5.58
C CYS A 228 11.81 20.03 6.96
N ALA A 229 11.93 21.02 7.86
CA ALA A 229 11.40 20.92 9.21
C ALA A 229 9.87 20.77 9.25
N ILE A 230 9.15 21.35 8.30
CA ILE A 230 7.70 21.24 8.17
C ILE A 230 7.32 20.06 7.26
N GLY A 231 8.02 19.89 6.14
CA GLY A 231 7.68 18.91 5.11
C GLY A 231 7.85 17.47 5.55
N LEU A 232 8.91 17.15 6.32
CA LEU A 232 9.15 15.78 6.77
C LEU A 232 8.07 15.26 7.75
N PRO A 233 7.69 16.00 8.80
CA PRO A 233 6.60 15.57 9.67
C PRO A 233 5.26 15.46 8.95
N LEU A 234 4.96 16.41 8.06
CA LEU A 234 3.74 16.39 7.27
C LEU A 234 3.69 15.19 6.33
N SER A 235 4.79 14.88 5.65
CA SER A 235 4.91 13.71 4.78
C SER A 235 4.71 12.41 5.56
N LYS A 236 5.29 12.31 6.77
CA LYS A 236 5.08 11.15 7.63
C LYS A 236 3.62 11.01 8.08
N SER A 237 3.00 12.09 8.50
CA SER A 237 1.60 12.09 8.91
C SER A 237 0.67 11.68 7.77
N LEU A 238 0.93 12.18 6.56
CA LEU A 238 0.18 11.79 5.36
C LEU A 238 0.38 10.30 5.02
N TYR A 239 1.60 9.82 5.14
CA TYR A 239 1.92 8.41 4.92
C TYR A 239 1.18 7.51 5.92
N ASP A 240 1.23 7.84 7.20
CA ASP A 240 0.57 7.08 8.26
C ASP A 240 -0.96 7.07 8.06
N PHE A 241 -1.53 8.18 7.60
CA PHE A 241 -2.97 8.30 7.37
C PHE A 241 -3.45 7.58 6.09
N LEU A 242 -2.72 7.70 4.98
CA LEU A 242 -3.18 7.22 3.67
C LEU A 242 -2.68 5.80 3.35
N ILE A 243 -1.50 5.42 3.79
CA ILE A 243 -0.82 4.20 3.34
C ILE A 243 -0.72 3.16 4.45
N ALA A 244 -0.30 3.53 5.64
CA ALA A 244 -0.06 2.57 6.71
C ALA A 244 -1.32 1.81 7.13
N GLY A 245 -2.51 2.42 7.00
CA GLY A 245 -3.79 1.78 7.27
C GLY A 245 -4.22 0.75 6.22
N HIS A 246 -3.77 0.89 4.97
CA HIS A 246 -4.19 0.06 3.85
C HIS A 246 -3.10 -0.94 3.41
N PHE A 247 -1.83 -0.62 3.63
CA PHE A 247 -0.70 -1.45 3.21
C PHE A 247 0.26 -1.69 4.38
N PRO A 248 0.01 -2.71 5.22
CA PRO A 248 0.82 -2.98 6.42
C PRO A 248 2.29 -3.29 6.15
N SER A 249 2.61 -3.74 4.93
CA SER A 249 3.98 -4.06 4.49
C SER A 249 4.72 -2.87 3.88
N ALA A 250 4.02 -1.76 3.64
CA ALA A 250 4.66 -0.57 3.09
C ALA A 250 5.59 0.07 4.13
N VAL A 251 6.80 0.44 3.71
CA VAL A 251 7.78 1.14 4.55
C VAL A 251 7.85 2.58 4.12
N TRP A 252 7.74 3.53 5.06
CA TRP A 252 7.88 4.94 4.74
C TRP A 252 9.28 5.23 4.17
N PRO A 253 9.37 5.66 2.90
CA PRO A 253 10.66 5.99 2.28
C PRO A 253 11.15 7.32 2.86
N VAL A 254 12.07 7.24 3.83
CA VAL A 254 12.68 8.43 4.39
C VAL A 254 13.64 9.03 3.37
N SER A 255 13.51 10.34 3.15
CA SER A 255 14.26 11.08 2.10
C SER A 255 15.79 11.11 2.25
N TYR A 256 16.37 10.46 3.27
CA TYR A 256 17.82 10.35 3.37
C TYR A 256 18.46 9.32 2.42
N THR A 257 17.67 8.52 1.73
CA THR A 257 18.21 7.64 0.67
C THR A 257 18.85 8.41 -0.49
N HIS A 258 18.59 9.71 -0.60
CA HIS A 258 19.24 10.58 -1.57
C HIS A 258 20.56 11.20 -1.05
N LEU A 259 20.86 11.08 0.23
CA LEU A 259 22.11 11.60 0.84
C LEU A 259 23.18 10.53 1.02
N THR A 260 22.83 9.27 0.92
CA THR A 260 23.79 8.18 0.91
C THR A 260 23.96 7.65 -0.51
N LEU A 261 25.16 7.80 -1.06
CA LEU A 261 25.59 7.13 -2.29
C LEU A 261 25.24 5.63 -2.20
N PRO A 262 24.82 4.98 -3.31
CA PRO A 262 24.49 3.57 -3.30
C PRO A 262 25.74 2.77 -2.94
N THR A 263 25.86 2.37 -1.71
CA THR A 263 26.76 1.29 -1.34
C THR A 263 26.19 0.01 -1.88
N ASN A 264 26.77 -0.46 -2.96
CA ASN A 264 26.61 -1.80 -3.50
C ASN A 264 26.62 -2.82 -2.35
N SER A 265 25.49 -3.40 -2.03
CA SER A 265 25.44 -4.68 -1.36
C SER A 265 24.88 -5.71 -2.34
N ARG A 266 25.80 -6.34 -3.08
CA ARG A 266 25.58 -7.70 -3.56
C ARG A 266 25.48 -8.59 -2.32
N VAL A 267 24.37 -9.27 -2.14
CA VAL A 267 24.30 -10.69 -1.78
C VAL A 267 22.98 -11.21 -2.35
#